data_4faa4cfa5fdac6a3f521ad19463471f6
#
_entry.id   4faa4cfa5fdac6a3f521ad19463471f6
#
_cell.length_a   1.000
_cell.length_b   1.000
_cell.length_c   1.000
_cell.angle_alpha   90.00
_cell.angle_beta   90.00
_cell.angle_gamma   90.00
#
_symmetry.space_group_name_H-M   'P 1'
#
loop_
_entity.id
_entity.type
_entity.pdbx_description
1 polymer ?
#
loop_
_entity_poly.entity_id
_entity_poly.type
_entity_poly.pdbx_seq_one_letter_code
_entity_poly.pdbx_strand_id
1 'polypeptide(L)'
;EMSRGLGDVYKRQADGSASEILWADVGGTVNMEGKEVFRRAVRIMMDSAEKSMAHAGITSDDLALIVPHQANIRIIQAACERLGVEMDRAAVTIDHTGNTSSASIPMALCEALEAGRVAPGDHVLLVGFGGGMTAASAVLKWGGTS
;
A
#
# COMPACT_ATOMS: atom_id res chain seq x y z
N GLU A 1 -27.03 -3.74 7.01
CA GLU A 1 -26.07 -3.82 8.13
C GLU A 1 -24.68 -4.02 7.55
N MET A 2 -23.88 -2.98 7.59
CA MET A 2 -22.50 -3.10 7.15
C MET A 2 -21.71 -3.96 8.14
N SER A 3 -21.01 -4.95 7.61
CA SER A 3 -20.15 -5.87 8.35
C SER A 3 -19.20 -5.12 9.30
N ARG A 4 -19.42 -5.26 10.60
CA ARG A 4 -18.59 -4.68 11.67
C ARG A 4 -17.33 -5.51 11.92
N GLY A 5 -16.53 -5.77 10.90
CA GLY A 5 -15.36 -6.64 11.09
C GLY A 5 -14.09 -6.22 10.37
N LEU A 6 -14.18 -5.34 9.42
CA LEU A 6 -13.04 -4.82 8.67
C LEU A 6 -13.06 -3.31 8.82
N GLY A 7 -12.06 -2.75 9.47
CA GLY A 7 -11.95 -1.33 9.75
C GLY A 7 -12.15 -0.47 8.50
N ASP A 8 -13.07 0.46 8.61
CA ASP A 8 -13.74 1.17 7.52
C ASP A 8 -12.99 2.40 6.99
N VAL A 9 -11.66 2.40 6.94
CA VAL A 9 -11.01 3.60 6.45
C VAL A 9 -10.19 3.32 5.22
N TYR A 10 -10.74 3.70 4.09
CA TYR A 10 -10.00 3.71 2.85
C TYR A 10 -9.96 5.12 2.23
N LYS A 11 -8.87 5.43 1.59
CA LYS A 11 -8.71 6.61 0.74
C LYS A 11 -8.36 6.16 -0.67
N ARG A 12 -9.05 6.73 -1.64
CA ARG A 12 -8.82 6.49 -3.06
C ARG A 12 -8.77 7.82 -3.80
N GLN A 13 -7.75 8.03 -4.58
CA GLN A 13 -7.64 9.23 -5.44
C GLN A 13 -7.06 8.86 -6.79
N ALA A 14 -7.41 9.63 -7.82
CA ALA A 14 -6.86 9.54 -9.16
C ALA A 14 -6.46 10.93 -9.64
N ASP A 15 -5.30 11.00 -10.28
CA ASP A 15 -4.76 12.23 -10.89
C ASP A 15 -4.32 11.92 -12.33
N GLY A 16 -5.14 12.32 -13.30
CA GLY A 16 -4.87 12.11 -14.73
C GLY A 16 -3.81 13.05 -15.30
N SER A 17 -3.34 14.07 -14.56
CA SER A 17 -2.32 15.01 -15.04
C SER A 17 -0.96 14.38 -15.32
N ALA A 18 -0.77 13.12 -14.88
CA ALA A 18 0.46 12.36 -15.02
C ALA A 18 0.31 11.13 -15.94
N SER A 19 -0.72 11.10 -16.78
CA SER A 19 -1.00 9.96 -17.67
C SER A 19 0.17 9.65 -18.63
N GLU A 20 0.95 10.66 -19.00
CA GLU A 20 2.08 10.50 -19.93
C GLU A 20 3.33 9.83 -19.32
N ILE A 21 3.43 9.72 -17.99
CA ILE A 21 4.61 9.13 -17.34
C ILE A 21 4.48 7.63 -17.06
N LEU A 22 3.26 7.09 -17.13
CA LEU A 22 2.97 5.66 -16.98
C LEU A 22 1.74 5.32 -17.80
N TRP A 23 1.93 4.72 -18.95
CA TRP A 23 0.87 4.41 -19.90
C TRP A 23 1.13 3.14 -20.70
N ALA A 24 0.09 2.59 -21.30
CA ALA A 24 0.17 1.49 -22.24
C ALA A 24 -0.93 1.64 -23.31
N ASP A 25 -0.60 1.38 -24.56
CA ASP A 25 -1.58 1.21 -25.62
C ASP A 25 -2.22 -0.18 -25.55
N VAL A 26 -3.42 -0.30 -26.08
CA VAL A 26 -4.10 -1.60 -26.19
C VAL A 26 -3.25 -2.54 -27.07
N GLY A 27 -2.82 -3.64 -26.50
CA GLY A 27 -1.93 -4.62 -27.18
C GLY A 27 -0.45 -4.20 -27.23
N GLY A 28 -0.10 -3.07 -26.61
CA GLY A 28 1.27 -2.59 -26.49
C GLY A 28 1.97 -2.98 -25.18
N THR A 29 3.18 -2.46 -25.00
CA THR A 29 3.96 -2.60 -23.78
C THR A 29 3.70 -1.42 -22.83
N VAL A 30 3.96 -1.62 -21.53
CA VAL A 30 3.92 -0.54 -20.55
C VAL A 30 5.11 0.39 -20.76
N ASN A 31 4.83 1.68 -20.91
CA ASN A 31 5.82 2.74 -21.00
C ASN A 31 5.87 3.49 -19.67
N MET A 32 7.08 3.75 -19.16
CA MET A 32 7.26 4.33 -17.85
C MET A 32 8.49 5.24 -17.77
N GLU A 33 8.27 6.46 -17.30
CA GLU A 33 9.36 7.35 -16.87
C GLU A 33 9.74 7.04 -15.41
N GLY A 34 10.59 6.04 -15.20
CA GLY A 34 10.84 5.43 -13.90
C GLY A 34 11.19 6.40 -12.77
N LYS A 35 11.98 7.47 -13.02
CA LYS A 35 12.33 8.46 -11.98
C LYS A 35 11.12 9.29 -11.54
N GLU A 36 10.29 9.71 -12.50
CA GLU A 36 9.11 10.53 -12.21
C GLU A 36 8.01 9.68 -11.56
N VAL A 37 7.81 8.45 -12.06
CA VAL A 37 6.89 7.49 -11.44
C VAL A 37 7.30 7.20 -9.99
N PHE A 38 8.58 6.95 -9.73
CA PHE A 38 9.08 6.73 -8.37
C PHE A 38 8.74 7.90 -7.43
N ARG A 39 9.09 9.13 -7.83
CA ARG A 39 8.88 10.32 -7.01
C ARG A 39 7.40 10.57 -6.71
N ARG A 40 6.54 10.42 -7.73
CA ARG A 40 5.09 10.60 -7.58
C ARG A 40 4.45 9.47 -6.81
N ALA A 41 4.85 8.22 -7.05
CA ALA A 41 4.33 7.06 -6.36
C ALA A 41 4.54 7.18 -4.84
N VAL A 42 5.77 7.46 -4.40
CA VAL A 42 6.06 7.64 -2.97
C VAL A 42 5.19 8.76 -2.38
N ARG A 43 5.08 9.90 -3.07
CA ARG A 43 4.29 11.03 -2.57
C ARG A 43 2.81 10.69 -2.43
N ILE A 44 2.17 10.16 -3.49
CA ILE A 44 0.73 9.90 -3.47
C ILE A 44 0.36 8.74 -2.53
N MET A 45 1.24 7.73 -2.42
CA MET A 45 1.05 6.65 -1.44
C MET A 45 1.05 7.21 -0.02
N MET A 46 2.03 8.07 0.30
CA MET A 46 2.14 8.66 1.64
C MET A 46 0.97 9.58 1.95
N ASP A 47 0.61 10.47 1.03
CA ASP A 47 -0.56 11.35 1.19
C ASP A 47 -1.85 10.52 1.40
N SER A 48 -1.97 9.36 0.76
CA SER A 48 -3.09 8.45 0.94
C SER A 48 -3.04 7.76 2.31
N ALA A 49 -1.87 7.21 2.68
CA ALA A 49 -1.65 6.51 3.94
C ALA A 49 -1.90 7.42 5.16
N GLU A 50 -1.32 8.62 5.18
CA GLU A 50 -1.49 9.61 6.25
C GLU A 50 -2.98 9.97 6.45
N LYS A 51 -3.72 10.16 5.34
CA LYS A 51 -5.16 10.45 5.39
C LYS A 51 -5.97 9.29 5.95
N SER A 52 -5.62 8.04 5.59
CA SER A 52 -6.30 6.85 6.11
C SER A 52 -6.02 6.65 7.59
N MET A 53 -4.77 6.83 8.03
CA MET A 53 -4.40 6.75 9.44
C MET A 53 -5.07 7.85 10.27
N ALA A 54 -5.04 9.10 9.79
CA ALA A 54 -5.71 10.22 10.46
C ALA A 54 -7.22 9.99 10.62
N HIS A 55 -7.86 9.44 9.60
CA HIS A 55 -9.28 9.11 9.64
C HIS A 55 -9.57 7.92 10.59
N ALA A 56 -8.66 6.96 10.70
CA ALA A 56 -8.75 5.88 11.67
C ALA A 56 -8.41 6.32 13.11
N GLY A 57 -7.92 7.55 13.30
CA GLY A 57 -7.50 8.07 14.60
C GLY A 57 -6.23 7.43 15.13
N ILE A 58 -5.34 6.97 14.24
CA ILE A 58 -4.06 6.31 14.57
C ILE A 58 -2.88 7.05 13.95
N THR A 59 -1.70 6.73 14.43
CA THR A 59 -0.39 7.17 13.91
C THR A 59 0.40 6.00 13.33
N SER A 60 1.56 6.25 12.76
CA SER A 60 2.47 5.19 12.28
C SER A 60 2.98 4.30 13.42
N ASP A 61 3.05 4.80 14.64
CA ASP A 61 3.48 4.03 15.82
C ASP A 61 2.48 2.92 16.18
N ASP A 62 1.20 3.15 15.88
CA ASP A 62 0.10 2.20 16.15
C ASP A 62 0.01 1.07 15.11
N LEU A 63 0.76 1.16 14.01
CA LEU A 63 0.76 0.13 12.98
C LEU A 63 1.59 -1.09 13.41
N ALA A 64 1.01 -2.27 13.37
CA ALA A 64 1.75 -3.54 13.47
C ALA A 64 2.42 -3.90 12.15
N LEU A 65 1.73 -3.64 11.03
CA LEU A 65 2.22 -3.99 9.71
C LEU A 65 1.80 -2.95 8.66
N ILE A 66 2.72 -2.62 7.75
CA ILE A 66 2.41 -1.98 6.47
C ILE A 66 2.52 -3.00 5.34
N VAL A 67 1.53 -3.05 4.47
CA VAL A 67 1.46 -3.92 3.29
C VAL A 67 1.40 -3.05 2.03
N PRO A 68 2.55 -2.64 1.50
CA PRO A 68 2.60 -1.81 0.31
C PRO A 68 2.46 -2.65 -0.97
N HIS A 69 2.00 -2.01 -2.04
CA HIS A 69 2.11 -2.58 -3.38
C HIS A 69 3.57 -2.92 -3.72
N GLN A 70 3.81 -4.14 -4.18
CA GLN A 70 5.14 -4.68 -4.48
C GLN A 70 5.64 -4.24 -5.86
N ALA A 71 5.71 -2.92 -6.11
CA ALA A 71 6.16 -2.39 -7.40
C ALA A 71 7.69 -2.34 -7.52
N ASN A 72 8.38 -1.93 -6.45
CA ASN A 72 9.82 -1.77 -6.39
C ASN A 72 10.25 -1.66 -4.94
N ILE A 73 11.28 -2.40 -4.53
CA ILE A 73 11.79 -2.38 -3.16
C ILE A 73 12.20 -0.98 -2.69
N ARG A 74 12.75 -0.15 -3.59
CA ARG A 74 13.15 1.23 -3.27
C ARG A 74 11.95 2.13 -2.96
N ILE A 75 10.79 1.86 -3.57
CA ILE A 75 9.55 2.58 -3.25
C ILE A 75 9.07 2.18 -1.85
N ILE A 76 9.13 0.89 -1.53
CA ILE A 76 8.76 0.38 -0.20
C ILE A 76 9.65 1.00 0.88
N GLN A 77 10.97 0.99 0.67
CA GLN A 77 11.94 1.61 1.59
C GLN A 77 11.65 3.10 1.81
N ALA A 78 11.50 3.86 0.71
CA ALA A 78 11.20 5.30 0.79
C ALA A 78 9.85 5.59 1.46
N ALA A 79 8.87 4.70 1.29
CA ALA A 79 7.58 4.79 1.96
C ALA A 79 7.70 4.57 3.48
N CYS A 80 8.41 3.53 3.89
CA CYS A 80 8.67 3.23 5.30
C CYS A 80 9.44 4.36 5.97
N GLU A 81 10.53 4.82 5.36
CA GLU A 81 11.34 5.93 5.85
C GLU A 81 10.51 7.20 6.06
N ARG A 82 9.65 7.53 5.10
CA ARG A 82 8.81 8.73 5.19
C ARG A 82 7.69 8.62 6.24
N LEU A 83 7.18 7.43 6.50
CA LEU A 83 6.21 7.18 7.57
C LEU A 83 6.86 7.01 8.95
N GLY A 84 8.19 6.93 9.02
CA GLY A 84 8.89 6.61 10.26
C GLY A 84 8.65 5.17 10.73
N VAL A 85 8.38 4.25 9.79
CA VAL A 85 8.15 2.83 10.06
C VAL A 85 9.40 2.03 9.68
N GLU A 86 9.88 1.19 10.57
CA GLU A 86 11.02 0.31 10.29
C GLU A 86 10.66 -0.73 9.21
N MET A 87 11.64 -1.12 8.39
CA MET A 87 11.43 -2.06 7.28
C MET A 87 10.99 -3.45 7.72
N ASP A 88 11.30 -3.86 8.94
CA ASP A 88 10.82 -5.12 9.52
C ASP A 88 9.31 -5.14 9.77
N ARG A 89 8.68 -3.96 9.85
CA ARG A 89 7.22 -3.80 9.91
C ARG A 89 6.56 -3.69 8.52
N ALA A 90 7.34 -3.80 7.44
CA ALA A 90 6.80 -3.89 6.08
C ALA A 90 6.67 -5.35 5.62
N ALA A 91 5.57 -5.69 4.97
CA ALA A 91 5.46 -6.94 4.23
C ALA A 91 6.20 -6.77 2.90
N VAL A 92 7.22 -7.59 2.67
CA VAL A 92 8.05 -7.57 1.45
C VAL A 92 8.04 -8.97 0.84
N THR A 93 7.58 -9.07 -0.40
CA THR A 93 7.52 -10.31 -1.17
C THR A 93 8.06 -10.15 -2.59
N ILE A 94 8.41 -8.92 -2.96
CA ILE A 94 8.87 -8.59 -4.31
C ILE A 94 10.14 -9.33 -4.74
N ASP A 95 10.97 -9.73 -3.79
CA ASP A 95 12.23 -10.45 -3.99
C ASP A 95 12.01 -11.85 -4.58
N HIS A 96 10.88 -12.49 -4.32
CA HIS A 96 10.55 -13.83 -4.80
C HIS A 96 9.27 -13.90 -5.66
N THR A 97 8.33 -12.94 -5.52
CA THR A 97 7.11 -12.90 -6.35
C THR A 97 7.20 -11.94 -7.52
N GLY A 98 8.09 -10.95 -7.45
CA GLY A 98 8.10 -9.82 -8.38
C GLY A 98 6.88 -8.91 -8.21
N ASN A 99 6.63 -8.06 -9.21
CA ASN A 99 5.45 -7.19 -9.24
C ASN A 99 4.25 -7.95 -9.84
N THR A 100 3.39 -8.47 -8.99
CA THR A 100 2.16 -9.18 -9.36
C THR A 100 0.93 -8.26 -9.51
N SER A 101 1.16 -6.97 -9.79
CA SER A 101 0.10 -5.96 -9.95
C SER A 101 -0.85 -5.90 -8.74
N SER A 102 -2.17 -6.00 -8.97
CA SER A 102 -3.18 -5.92 -7.90
C SER A 102 -3.12 -7.08 -6.91
N ALA A 103 -2.54 -8.22 -7.27
CA ALA A 103 -2.37 -9.37 -6.39
C ALA A 103 -1.24 -9.18 -5.36
N SER A 104 -0.35 -8.20 -5.56
CA SER A 104 0.83 -8.01 -4.71
C SER A 104 0.50 -7.71 -3.24
N ILE A 105 -0.50 -6.88 -2.98
CA ILE A 105 -0.94 -6.56 -1.61
C ILE A 105 -1.56 -7.77 -0.92
N PRO A 106 -2.58 -8.45 -1.48
CA PRO A 106 -3.17 -9.61 -0.83
C PRO A 106 -2.18 -10.77 -0.65
N MET A 107 -1.27 -11.00 -1.59
CA MET A 107 -0.22 -12.01 -1.43
C MET A 107 0.71 -11.70 -0.27
N ALA A 108 1.25 -10.46 -0.21
CA ALA A 108 2.12 -10.04 0.89
C ALA A 108 1.40 -10.06 2.25
N LEU A 109 0.11 -9.74 2.29
CA LEU A 109 -0.69 -9.87 3.51
C LEU A 109 -0.84 -11.33 3.92
N CYS A 110 -1.17 -12.25 3.01
CA CYS A 110 -1.30 -13.67 3.31
C CYS A 110 0.00 -14.24 3.89
N GLU A 111 1.14 -13.98 3.26
CA GLU A 111 2.44 -14.44 3.76
C GLU A 111 2.77 -13.87 5.15
N ALA A 112 2.46 -12.59 5.39
CA ALA A 112 2.66 -11.99 6.71
C ALA A 112 1.76 -12.62 7.78
N LEU A 113 0.52 -12.99 7.44
CA LEU A 113 -0.39 -13.71 8.33
C LEU A 113 0.09 -15.13 8.63
N GLU A 114 0.51 -15.86 7.61
CA GLU A 114 1.09 -17.22 7.77
C GLU A 114 2.35 -17.20 8.63
N ALA A 115 3.15 -16.13 8.52
CA ALA A 115 4.32 -15.90 9.36
C ALA A 115 3.99 -15.41 10.78
N GLY A 116 2.72 -15.25 11.15
CA GLY A 116 2.30 -14.80 12.48
C GLY A 116 2.66 -13.35 12.81
N ARG A 117 2.83 -12.49 11.78
CA ARG A 117 3.25 -11.09 11.95
C ARG A 117 2.12 -10.15 12.35
N VAL A 118 0.89 -10.62 12.39
CA VAL A 118 -0.31 -9.85 12.73
C VAL A 118 -1.15 -10.62 13.73
N ALA A 119 -1.49 -9.99 14.82
CA ALA A 119 -2.33 -10.53 15.89
C ALA A 119 -3.72 -9.86 15.93
N PRO A 120 -4.74 -10.49 16.53
CA PRO A 120 -6.03 -9.85 16.75
C PRO A 120 -5.90 -8.53 17.50
N GLY A 121 -6.49 -7.47 16.95
CA GLY A 121 -6.43 -6.11 17.49
C GLY A 121 -5.40 -5.21 16.82
N ASP A 122 -4.46 -5.77 16.07
CA ASP A 122 -3.43 -5.02 15.37
C ASP A 122 -3.99 -4.14 14.25
N HIS A 123 -3.34 -3.01 14.02
CA HIS A 123 -3.61 -2.17 12.87
C HIS A 123 -2.67 -2.52 11.70
N VAL A 124 -3.26 -2.77 10.55
CA VAL A 124 -2.56 -3.08 9.29
C VAL A 124 -2.89 -2.01 8.26
N LEU A 125 -1.87 -1.37 7.71
CA LEU A 125 -2.02 -0.41 6.62
C LEU A 125 -1.78 -1.08 5.28
N LEU A 126 -2.80 -1.13 4.43
CA LEU A 126 -2.66 -1.49 3.02
C LEU A 126 -2.49 -0.20 2.21
N VAL A 127 -1.52 -0.16 1.30
CA VAL A 127 -1.31 1.04 0.47
C VAL A 127 -0.73 0.69 -0.89
N GLY A 128 -1.27 1.30 -1.93
CA GLY A 128 -0.83 1.05 -3.30
C GLY A 128 -1.01 2.25 -4.21
N PHE A 129 -0.37 2.14 -5.37
CA PHE A 129 -0.53 3.07 -6.48
C PHE A 129 -0.58 2.32 -7.81
N GLY A 130 -1.04 2.99 -8.85
CA GLY A 130 -1.10 2.47 -10.20
C GLY A 130 -1.10 3.57 -11.25
N GLY A 131 -1.24 3.15 -12.50
CA GLY A 131 -1.35 4.09 -13.62
C GLY A 131 -2.46 5.12 -13.44
N GLY A 132 -2.26 6.25 -14.02
CA GLY A 132 -3.22 7.35 -13.95
C GLY A 132 -2.61 8.69 -13.54
N MET A 133 -1.99 8.94 -12.41
CA MET A 133 -1.66 8.10 -11.24
C MET A 133 -2.85 7.90 -10.31
N THR A 134 -3.05 6.69 -9.87
CA THR A 134 -4.04 6.38 -8.85
C THR A 134 -3.35 5.92 -7.57
N ALA A 135 -3.92 6.22 -6.42
CA ALA A 135 -3.49 5.68 -5.13
C ALA A 135 -4.69 5.28 -4.29
N ALA A 136 -4.52 4.24 -3.51
CA ALA A 136 -5.49 3.83 -2.51
C ALA A 136 -4.78 3.31 -1.27
N SER A 137 -5.42 3.52 -0.12
CA SER A 137 -4.98 2.96 1.15
C SER A 137 -6.16 2.59 2.02
N ALA A 138 -5.96 1.64 2.91
CA ALA A 138 -6.93 1.25 3.92
C ALA A 138 -6.21 0.90 5.21
N VAL A 139 -6.74 1.33 6.34
CA VAL A 139 -6.34 0.84 7.66
C VAL A 139 -7.35 -0.21 8.09
N LEU A 140 -6.84 -1.38 8.40
CA LEU A 140 -7.62 -2.50 8.93
C LEU A 140 -7.28 -2.69 10.41
N LYS A 141 -8.28 -2.84 11.26
CA LYS A 141 -8.09 -3.42 12.59
C LYS A 141 -8.28 -4.92 12.47
N TRP A 142 -7.20 -5.69 12.67
CA TRP A 142 -7.21 -7.12 12.39
C TRP A 142 -8.06 -7.89 13.41
N GLY A 143 -8.90 -8.75 12.90
CA GLY A 143 -9.57 -9.83 13.59
C GLY A 143 -10.06 -9.59 15.01
N GLY A 144 -11.12 -8.85 15.20
CA GLY A 144 -11.98 -9.09 16.32
C GLY A 144 -13.07 -10.07 15.88
N THR A 145 -12.94 -11.35 16.17
CA THR A 145 -14.13 -12.17 16.24
C THR A 145 -14.94 -11.68 17.42
N SER A 146 -16.03 -10.95 17.14
CA SER A 146 -17.10 -10.73 18.12
C SER A 146 -17.73 -12.05 18.49
#